data_566f93f2ebdcc89205fb72f946bcd60a
#
_entry.id   566f93f2ebdcc89205fb72f946bcd60a
#
_cell.length_a   1.000
_cell.length_b   1.000
_cell.length_c   1.000
_cell.angle_alpha   90.00
_cell.angle_beta   90.00
_cell.angle_gamma   90.00
#
_symmetry.space_group_name_H-M   'P 1'
#
loop_
_entity.id
_entity.type
_entity.pdbx_description
1 polymer ?
#
loop_
_entity_poly.entity_id
_entity_poly.type
_entity_poly.pdbx_seq_one_letter_code
_entity_poly.pdbx_strand_id
1 'polypeptide(L)'
;ADAVVFSTPVYWYSIPAQIKGVIDKMYSFCVAGKEIAGKECAVITCCEENDLSVMDGVRIPIERTAALLKWNMIGEVLVPGVLNAGEIEKTDGCRQAAELAEKI
;
A
#
# COMPACT_ATOMS: atom_id res chain seq x y z
N ALA A 1 -9.57 13.39 -2.64
CA ALA A 1 -8.13 13.26 -2.84
C ALA A 1 -7.84 12.80 -4.26
N ASP A 2 -6.72 13.24 -4.82
CA ASP A 2 -6.27 12.86 -6.16
C ASP A 2 -5.33 11.66 -6.12
N ALA A 3 -4.68 11.44 -4.98
CA ALA A 3 -3.80 10.31 -4.73
C ALA A 3 -4.12 9.64 -3.38
N VAL A 4 -3.94 8.32 -3.33
CA VAL A 4 -4.12 7.52 -2.11
C VAL A 4 -2.87 6.68 -1.90
N VAL A 5 -2.19 6.91 -0.78
CA VAL A 5 -1.02 6.13 -0.39
C VAL A 5 -1.40 5.23 0.79
N PHE A 6 -1.31 3.93 0.58
CA PHE A 6 -1.49 2.95 1.64
C PHE A 6 -0.14 2.69 2.31
N SER A 7 0.06 3.28 3.50
CA SER A 7 1.24 3.02 4.32
C SER A 7 0.82 2.12 5.48
N THR A 8 1.31 0.88 5.50
CA THR A 8 0.81 -0.14 6.42
C THR A 8 1.87 -1.18 6.76
N PRO A 9 1.89 -1.70 8.00
CA PRO A 9 2.68 -2.89 8.30
C PRO A 9 2.03 -4.16 7.72
N VAL A 10 2.77 -5.26 7.79
CA VAL A 10 2.25 -6.60 7.51
C VAL A 10 1.83 -7.22 8.85
N TYR A 11 0.56 -7.56 9.00
CA TYR A 11 0.05 -8.27 10.15
C TYR A 11 -0.39 -9.66 9.74
N TRP A 12 0.33 -10.66 10.21
CA TRP A 12 0.06 -12.07 9.90
C TRP A 12 -0.07 -12.32 8.40
N TYR A 13 0.95 -11.83 7.65
CA TYR A 13 1.05 -11.98 6.18
C TYR A 13 -0.02 -11.25 5.37
N SER A 14 -0.74 -10.29 5.98
CA SER A 14 -1.85 -9.61 5.30
C SER A 14 -1.98 -8.15 5.71
N ILE A 15 -2.99 -7.51 5.16
CA ILE A 15 -3.39 -6.14 5.48
C ILE A 15 -3.98 -6.13 6.90
N PRO A 16 -3.58 -5.18 7.77
CA PRO A 16 -4.23 -4.99 9.05
C PRO A 16 -5.72 -4.68 8.91
N ALA A 17 -6.52 -5.11 9.90
CA ALA A 17 -7.97 -4.96 9.87
C ALA A 17 -8.43 -3.51 9.64
N GLN A 18 -7.72 -2.55 10.19
CA GLN A 18 -8.04 -1.12 10.04
C GLN A 18 -7.97 -0.66 8.58
N ILE A 19 -6.91 -1.05 7.87
CA ILE A 19 -6.74 -0.72 6.44
C ILE A 19 -7.76 -1.50 5.60
N LYS A 20 -7.96 -2.78 5.91
CA LYS A 20 -8.95 -3.60 5.20
C LYS A 20 -10.35 -3.03 5.35
N GLY A 21 -10.69 -2.51 6.52
CA GLY A 21 -11.98 -1.84 6.77
C GLY A 21 -12.19 -0.62 5.87
N VAL A 22 -11.14 0.16 5.62
CA VAL A 22 -11.21 1.29 4.69
C VAL A 22 -11.44 0.80 3.26
N ILE A 23 -10.70 -0.23 2.82
CA ILE A 23 -10.87 -0.81 1.49
C ILE A 23 -12.28 -1.37 1.32
N ASP A 24 -12.79 -2.09 2.31
CA ASP A 24 -14.14 -2.69 2.26
C ASP A 24 -15.23 -1.62 2.11
N LYS A 25 -15.04 -0.43 2.66
CA LYS A 25 -15.97 0.69 2.49
C LYS A 25 -16.04 1.24 1.06
N MET A 26 -15.04 0.97 0.23
CA MET A 26 -15.05 1.39 -1.18
C MET A 26 -16.22 0.76 -1.95
N TYR A 27 -16.73 -0.38 -1.51
CA TYR A 27 -17.90 -1.01 -2.08
C TYR A 27 -19.13 -0.10 -2.06
N SER A 28 -19.29 0.72 -1.02
CA SER A 28 -20.42 1.65 -0.92
C SER A 28 -20.41 2.70 -2.03
N PHE A 29 -19.25 3.14 -2.48
CA PHE A 29 -19.14 4.05 -3.62
C PHE A 29 -19.54 3.36 -4.92
N CYS A 30 -19.13 2.13 -5.12
CA CYS A 30 -19.51 1.35 -6.29
C CYS A 30 -21.03 1.13 -6.37
N VAL A 31 -21.66 0.78 -5.25
CA VAL A 31 -23.11 0.57 -5.17
C VAL A 31 -23.89 1.87 -5.37
N ALA A 32 -23.39 2.98 -4.83
CA ALA A 32 -24.01 4.27 -4.98
C ALA A 32 -23.78 4.90 -6.37
N GLY A 33 -23.00 4.26 -7.24
CA GLY A 33 -22.66 4.79 -8.56
C GLY A 33 -21.80 6.06 -8.52
N LYS A 34 -21.06 6.28 -7.42
CA LYS A 34 -20.17 7.43 -7.30
C LYS A 34 -18.88 7.19 -8.06
N GLU A 35 -18.49 8.16 -8.86
CA GLU A 35 -17.26 8.12 -9.64
C GLU A 35 -16.06 8.44 -8.74
N ILE A 36 -15.18 7.46 -8.56
CA ILE A 36 -13.91 7.60 -7.83
C ILE A 36 -12.70 7.14 -8.63
N ALA A 37 -12.86 6.93 -9.92
CA ALA A 37 -11.79 6.52 -10.82
C ALA A 37 -10.76 7.64 -11.05
N GLY A 38 -9.64 7.28 -11.66
CA GLY A 38 -8.64 8.25 -12.12
C GLY A 38 -7.69 8.76 -11.05
N LYS A 39 -7.72 8.19 -9.85
CA LYS A 39 -6.77 8.56 -8.78
C LYS A 39 -5.43 7.86 -8.96
N GLU A 40 -4.40 8.45 -8.41
CA GLU A 40 -3.13 7.77 -8.23
C GLU A 40 -3.15 6.93 -6.95
N CYS A 41 -2.43 5.81 -6.97
CA CYS A 41 -2.36 4.89 -5.83
C CYS A 41 -0.94 4.41 -5.62
N ALA A 42 -0.54 4.26 -4.36
CA ALA A 42 0.77 3.71 -4.01
C ALA A 42 0.70 2.89 -2.72
N VAL A 43 1.69 2.00 -2.54
CA VAL A 43 1.84 1.17 -1.34
C VAL A 43 3.20 1.39 -0.73
N ILE A 44 3.24 1.55 0.59
CA ILE A 44 4.46 1.56 1.38
C ILE A 44 4.27 0.54 2.50
N THR A 45 5.10 -0.48 2.56
CA THR A 45 5.04 -1.51 3.60
C THR A 45 6.41 -2.05 3.94
N CYS A 46 6.54 -2.58 5.14
CA CYS A 46 7.73 -3.29 5.60
C CYS A 46 7.34 -4.54 6.37
N CYS A 47 8.27 -5.48 6.47
CA CYS A 47 8.06 -6.71 7.22
C CYS A 47 9.35 -7.14 7.93
N GLU A 48 9.18 -8.00 8.95
CA GLU A 48 10.28 -8.55 9.73
C GLU A 48 11.14 -9.51 8.90
N GLU A 49 10.50 -10.42 8.19
CA GLU A 49 11.20 -11.45 7.43
C GLU A 49 11.97 -10.85 6.25
N ASN A 50 13.10 -11.46 5.91
CA ASN A 50 13.93 -11.01 4.79
C ASN A 50 13.51 -11.70 3.48
N ASP A 51 12.23 -11.68 3.19
CA ASP A 51 11.61 -12.27 2.01
C ASP A 51 10.51 -11.34 1.49
N LEU A 52 10.69 -10.82 0.29
CA LEU A 52 9.72 -9.91 -0.34
C LEU A 52 8.32 -10.52 -0.47
N SER A 53 8.22 -11.83 -0.67
CA SER A 53 6.92 -12.50 -0.83
C SER A 53 6.03 -12.43 0.40
N VAL A 54 6.60 -12.18 1.56
CA VAL A 54 5.86 -11.96 2.82
C VAL A 54 4.90 -10.77 2.72
N MET A 55 5.19 -9.81 1.86
CA MET A 55 4.38 -8.62 1.63
C MET A 55 3.31 -8.80 0.55
N ASP A 56 3.22 -9.95 -0.09
CA ASP A 56 2.24 -10.22 -1.14
C ASP A 56 0.80 -10.08 -0.65
N GLY A 57 0.52 -10.46 0.60
CA GLY A 57 -0.79 -10.32 1.23
C GLY A 57 -1.22 -8.87 1.47
N VAL A 58 -0.31 -7.92 1.39
CA VAL A 58 -0.60 -6.48 1.43
C VAL A 58 -0.65 -5.91 0.01
N ARG A 59 0.36 -6.17 -0.78
CA ARG A 59 0.55 -5.64 -2.11
C ARG A 59 -0.56 -6.06 -3.08
N ILE A 60 -0.81 -7.35 -3.20
CA ILE A 60 -1.74 -7.90 -4.19
C ILE A 60 -3.19 -7.41 -3.98
N PRO A 61 -3.76 -7.43 -2.77
CA PRO A 61 -5.11 -6.89 -2.57
C PRO A 61 -5.24 -5.41 -2.92
N ILE A 62 -4.23 -4.60 -2.64
CA ILE A 62 -4.24 -3.17 -2.98
C ILE A 62 -4.11 -2.96 -4.48
N GLU A 63 -3.26 -3.71 -5.17
CA GLU A 63 -3.16 -3.70 -6.63
C GLU A 63 -4.50 -4.05 -7.30
N ARG A 64 -5.15 -5.10 -6.79
CA ARG A 64 -6.46 -5.53 -7.30
C ARG A 64 -7.54 -4.49 -7.05
N THR A 65 -7.52 -3.85 -5.89
CA THR A 65 -8.44 -2.76 -5.55
C THR A 65 -8.23 -1.57 -6.47
N ALA A 66 -6.99 -1.16 -6.67
CA ALA A 66 -6.65 -0.06 -7.58
C ALA A 66 -7.11 -0.36 -9.02
N ALA A 67 -6.88 -1.57 -9.50
CA ALA A 67 -7.32 -1.99 -10.84
C ALA A 67 -8.85 -1.95 -10.98
N LEU A 68 -9.58 -2.47 -10.00
CA LEU A 68 -11.06 -2.44 -9.99
C LEU A 68 -11.61 -1.02 -10.00
N LEU A 69 -11.01 -0.14 -9.19
CA LEU A 69 -11.43 1.26 -9.06
C LEU A 69 -10.90 2.16 -10.19
N LYS A 70 -10.12 1.60 -11.11
CA LYS A 70 -9.46 2.35 -12.20
C LYS A 70 -8.54 3.44 -11.67
N TRP A 71 -7.80 3.11 -10.62
CA TRP A 71 -6.73 3.94 -10.08
C TRP A 71 -5.40 3.53 -10.70
N ASN A 72 -4.52 4.50 -10.90
CA ASN A 72 -3.19 4.29 -11.46
C ASN A 72 -2.18 3.97 -10.36
N MET A 73 -1.67 2.74 -10.33
CA MET A 73 -0.60 2.37 -9.39
C MET A 73 0.71 3.02 -9.83
N ILE A 74 1.19 4.00 -9.06
CA ILE A 74 2.38 4.78 -9.38
C ILE A 74 3.65 4.28 -8.71
N GLY A 75 3.53 3.40 -7.73
CA GLY A 75 4.70 2.78 -7.10
C GLY A 75 4.40 1.97 -5.88
N GLU A 76 5.37 1.13 -5.55
CA GLU A 76 5.36 0.27 -4.36
C GLU A 76 6.72 0.36 -3.67
N VAL A 77 6.72 0.63 -2.37
CA VAL A 77 7.91 0.60 -1.53
C VAL A 77 7.77 -0.59 -0.58
N LEU A 78 8.55 -1.63 -0.83
CA LEU A 78 8.49 -2.89 -0.12
C LEU A 78 9.83 -3.13 0.59
N VAL A 79 9.84 -3.06 1.92
CA VAL A 79 11.08 -3.11 2.71
C VAL A 79 11.10 -4.36 3.60
N PRO A 80 11.82 -5.41 3.23
CA PRO A 80 11.97 -6.60 4.06
C PRO A 80 13.03 -6.41 5.15
N GLY A 81 13.03 -7.30 6.14
CA GLY A 81 14.10 -7.39 7.14
C GLY A 81 14.11 -6.27 8.17
N VAL A 82 12.96 -5.71 8.51
CA VAL A 82 12.82 -4.60 9.49
C VAL A 82 12.04 -5.09 10.70
N LEU A 83 12.71 -5.28 11.83
CA LEU A 83 12.10 -5.72 13.09
C LEU A 83 12.16 -4.65 14.17
N ASN A 84 13.33 -4.11 14.45
CA ASN A 84 13.53 -3.18 15.54
C ASN A 84 13.40 -1.73 15.10
N ALA A 85 13.09 -0.86 16.07
CA ALA A 85 13.04 0.58 15.82
C ALA A 85 14.38 1.09 15.27
N GLY A 86 14.30 1.93 14.24
CA GLY A 86 15.47 2.52 13.59
C GLY A 86 16.11 1.67 12.49
N GLU A 87 15.79 0.39 12.39
CA GLU A 87 16.38 -0.47 11.34
C GLU A 87 15.98 -0.04 9.93
N ILE A 88 14.83 0.58 9.77
CA ILE A 88 14.37 1.11 8.48
C ILE A 88 15.35 2.13 7.89
N GLU A 89 16.06 2.88 8.74
CA GLU A 89 17.05 3.88 8.32
C GLU A 89 18.28 3.26 7.67
N LYS A 90 18.56 1.98 7.95
CA LYS A 90 19.66 1.21 7.36
C LYS A 90 19.31 0.62 6.00
N THR A 91 18.07 0.78 5.57
CA THR A 91 17.56 0.28 4.29
C THR A 91 17.44 1.41 3.29
N ASP A 92 17.11 1.05 2.05
CA ASP A 92 16.82 2.00 0.98
C ASP A 92 15.37 2.51 1.00
N GLY A 93 14.56 2.05 1.97
CA GLY A 93 13.13 2.31 2.02
C GLY A 93 12.76 3.80 2.10
N CYS A 94 13.45 4.57 2.94
CA CYS A 94 13.18 5.99 3.07
C CYS A 94 13.49 6.77 1.79
N ARG A 95 14.58 6.41 1.09
CA ARG A 95 14.91 7.01 -0.21
C ARG A 95 13.86 6.66 -1.26
N GLN A 96 13.44 5.41 -1.32
CA GLN A 96 12.38 4.97 -2.24
C GLN A 96 11.06 5.69 -1.97
N ALA A 97 10.70 5.88 -0.71
CA ALA A 97 9.49 6.62 -0.33
C ALA A 97 9.57 8.10 -0.74
N ALA A 98 10.74 8.73 -0.59
CA ALA A 98 10.96 10.10 -1.04
C ALA A 98 10.84 10.23 -2.56
N GLU A 99 11.41 9.30 -3.32
CA GLU A 99 11.28 9.24 -4.77
C GLU A 99 9.82 9.03 -5.21
N LEU A 100 9.08 8.19 -4.47
CA LEU A 100 7.66 7.98 -4.73
C LEU A 100 6.86 9.27 -4.52
N ALA A 101 7.16 10.03 -3.49
CA ALA A 101 6.51 11.31 -3.22
C ALA A 101 6.66 12.33 -4.36
N GLU A 102 7.76 12.28 -5.10
CA GLU A 102 7.99 13.16 -6.25
C GLU A 102 7.07 12.84 -7.45
N LYS A 103 6.47 11.66 -7.47
CA LYS A 103 5.55 11.23 -8.54
C LYS A 103 4.11 11.64 -8.32
N ILE A 104 3.79 12.12 -7.13
CA ILE A 104 2.41 12.49 -6.74
C ILE A 104 2.09 13.94 -7.12
#